data_68931bee0b0476dece13db0a9e8415e7
#
_entry.id   68931bee0b0476dece13db0a9e8415e7
#
_cell.length_a   1.000
_cell.length_b   1.000
_cell.length_c   1.000
_cell.angle_alpha   90.00
_cell.angle_beta   90.00
_cell.angle_gamma   90.00
#
_symmetry.space_group_name_H-M   'P 1'
#
loop_
_entity.id
_entity.type
_entity.pdbx_description
1 polymer ?
#
loop_
_entity_poly.entity_id
_entity_poly.type
_entity_poly.pdbx_seq_one_letter_code
_entity_poly.pdbx_strand_id
1 'polypeptide(L)'
;MQCPQCNSPLDDDTIFCGNCGRQIAPLQARGATISAKESRQANDGQFPRSTSYGVQGPPSTTPDRPGSPDSDGVTLPSLPRSPRSNFGRIALIIALILLVVAGSTLVVTLLRGSSVPVSSATGLVRFLDSPNSQGNTDALQVTINSLPTPPSGSQYDAWLVNDQSERIVSLGTLTASGQAFTLNHTGNGTNLLGAGNKLEITLEQGNVNSPTGRVVLTGVFPPKAFVHIRHLLVAFPTTPGQIGLLVGLLRQAQLLNAQAQLLQSVVASHDTLATQCVALSMIDIIEGKQGAHYQPLPSSCAFQNVRNIGDGFGMLGNGYLALAAAHASLAATQTDSTDNIRLHAGHVEIAVTNIKGWVTTVDQDLLSLLAHPSNTVKVQEIITLADHAYNGVDINGDEHVDPVPGEAGAQTAYQDGQLMATLPLLASNS
;
A
#
# COMPACT_ATOMS: atom_id res chain seq x y z
N MET A 1 9.36 -3.46 29.99
CA MET A 1 9.65 -2.05 30.39
C MET A 1 8.56 -1.10 29.90
N GLN A 2 8.60 0.20 30.26
CA GLN A 2 7.63 1.19 29.70
C GLN A 2 8.37 2.22 28.87
N CYS A 3 7.70 2.72 27.83
CA CYS A 3 8.24 3.76 26.97
C CYS A 3 8.42 5.07 27.75
N PRO A 4 9.62 5.66 27.77
CA PRO A 4 9.88 6.89 28.53
C PRO A 4 9.19 8.13 27.96
N GLN A 5 8.59 8.04 26.76
CA GLN A 5 7.88 9.14 26.12
C GLN A 5 6.36 9.05 26.26
N CYS A 6 5.76 7.84 26.12
CA CYS A 6 4.30 7.68 26.08
C CYS A 6 3.77 6.68 27.12
N ASN A 7 4.62 6.13 27.99
CA ASN A 7 4.32 5.13 29.02
C ASN A 7 3.68 3.82 28.51
N SER A 8 3.64 3.58 27.20
CA SER A 8 3.16 2.31 26.66
C SER A 8 4.05 1.16 27.12
N PRO A 9 3.47 -0.02 27.41
CA PRO A 9 4.25 -1.21 27.74
C PRO A 9 5.14 -1.61 26.56
N LEU A 10 6.35 -2.04 26.84
CA LEU A 10 7.35 -2.46 25.85
C LEU A 10 7.87 -3.84 26.24
N ASP A 11 8.08 -4.70 25.25
CA ASP A 11 8.82 -5.94 25.42
C ASP A 11 10.30 -5.65 25.65
N ASP A 12 11.00 -6.56 26.34
CA ASP A 12 12.39 -6.35 26.76
C ASP A 12 13.38 -6.28 25.57
N ASP A 13 12.95 -6.65 24.38
CA ASP A 13 13.73 -6.61 23.15
C ASP A 13 13.33 -5.50 22.18
N THR A 14 12.46 -4.61 22.60
CA THR A 14 11.95 -3.52 21.78
C THR A 14 13.03 -2.50 21.43
N ILE A 15 13.27 -2.28 20.15
CA ILE A 15 14.19 -1.26 19.63
C ILE A 15 13.47 0.08 19.47
N PHE A 16 12.20 0.04 19.05
CA PHE A 16 11.35 1.22 18.86
C PHE A 16 10.01 1.01 19.56
N CYS A 17 9.50 2.04 20.23
CA CYS A 17 8.16 2.00 20.82
C CYS A 17 7.09 1.89 19.73
N GLY A 18 6.32 0.80 19.72
CA GLY A 18 5.25 0.58 18.75
C GLY A 18 4.11 1.60 18.79
N ASN A 19 3.95 2.33 19.91
CA ASN A 19 2.89 3.34 20.07
C ASN A 19 3.32 4.76 19.64
N CYS A 20 4.54 5.20 19.96
CA CYS A 20 4.99 6.57 19.66
C CYS A 20 6.23 6.64 18.76
N GLY A 21 6.76 5.50 18.32
CA GLY A 21 7.92 5.42 17.43
C GLY A 21 9.28 5.76 18.09
N ARG A 22 9.32 6.08 19.38
CA ARG A 22 10.58 6.43 20.06
C ARG A 22 11.56 5.27 20.03
N GLN A 23 12.79 5.53 19.63
CA GLN A 23 13.88 4.58 19.76
C GLN A 23 14.22 4.35 21.25
N ILE A 24 14.22 3.07 21.67
CA ILE A 24 14.45 2.65 23.05
C ILE A 24 15.88 2.17 23.27
N ALA A 25 16.46 1.50 22.27
CA ALA A 25 17.84 1.05 22.30
C ALA A 25 18.56 1.44 21.01
N PRO A 26 19.86 1.78 21.05
CA PRO A 26 20.64 2.02 19.84
C PRO A 26 20.76 0.72 19.02
N LEU A 27 20.64 0.83 17.70
CA LEU A 27 20.72 -0.28 16.75
C LEU A 27 22.00 -1.12 16.84
N GLN A 28 23.05 -0.63 17.53
CA GLN A 28 24.37 -1.27 17.66
C GLN A 28 24.52 -2.17 18.88
N ALA A 29 23.56 -2.27 19.77
CA ALA A 29 23.72 -3.00 21.04
C ALA A 29 23.52 -4.54 20.95
N ARG A 30 23.26 -5.11 19.78
CA ARG A 30 23.05 -6.56 19.62
C ARG A 30 24.10 -7.31 18.78
N GLY A 31 25.28 -6.76 18.64
CA GLY A 31 26.40 -7.46 18.03
C GLY A 31 27.52 -7.68 19.00
N ALA A 32 27.45 -8.62 19.94
CA ALA A 32 28.59 -9.34 20.51
C ALA A 32 28.30 -9.85 21.94
N THR A 33 27.78 -11.05 22.01
CA THR A 33 28.22 -12.01 23.04
C THR A 33 28.14 -13.40 22.42
N ILE A 34 29.06 -13.68 21.51
CA ILE A 34 29.48 -15.06 21.27
C ILE A 34 30.84 -15.17 21.94
N SER A 35 30.83 -15.86 23.07
CA SER A 35 31.97 -16.26 23.85
C SER A 35 33.03 -16.90 22.96
N ALA A 36 34.22 -16.30 22.95
CA ALA A 36 35.41 -16.92 22.39
C ALA A 36 35.81 -18.09 23.28
N LYS A 37 35.61 -19.32 22.78
CA LYS A 37 36.34 -20.49 23.24
C LYS A 37 36.58 -21.42 22.07
N GLU A 38 37.86 -21.51 21.71
CA GLU A 38 38.59 -22.60 21.03
C GLU A 38 37.93 -23.21 19.78
N SER A 39 38.57 -23.34 18.65
CA SER A 39 39.94 -23.85 18.45
C SER A 39 40.39 -23.61 17.01
N ARG A 40 41.70 -23.47 16.85
CA ARG A 40 42.45 -23.61 15.58
C ARG A 40 42.21 -24.98 14.99
N GLN A 41 41.86 -25.08 13.69
CA GLN A 41 42.51 -26.00 12.76
C GLN A 41 42.14 -25.61 11.33
N ALA A 42 43.18 -25.38 10.56
CA ALA A 42 43.14 -25.27 9.12
C ALA A 42 42.75 -26.62 8.50
N ASN A 43 41.97 -26.63 7.44
CA ASN A 43 42.29 -27.45 6.29
C ASN A 43 41.57 -27.01 5.02
N ASP A 44 42.34 -27.04 3.94
CA ASP A 44 41.96 -26.89 2.54
C ASP A 44 40.86 -27.86 2.10
N GLY A 45 40.03 -27.48 1.15
CA GLY A 45 39.23 -28.46 0.46
C GLY A 45 38.05 -27.97 -0.36
N GLN A 46 38.32 -27.62 -1.62
CA GLN A 46 37.49 -27.97 -2.79
C GLN A 46 35.97 -27.70 -2.80
N PHE A 47 35.58 -26.80 -3.70
CA PHE A 47 34.21 -26.66 -4.20
C PHE A 47 33.75 -27.89 -4.98
N PRO A 48 32.57 -28.44 -4.77
CA PRO A 48 31.93 -29.35 -5.71
C PRO A 48 31.05 -28.60 -6.71
N ARG A 49 31.18 -29.00 -7.97
CA ARG A 49 30.38 -28.56 -9.11
C ARG A 49 28.90 -28.92 -8.95
N SER A 50 28.05 -28.01 -9.39
CA SER A 50 26.62 -28.20 -9.59
C SER A 50 26.34 -29.35 -10.61
N THR A 51 25.55 -30.33 -10.20
CA THR A 51 24.90 -31.29 -11.09
C THR A 51 23.45 -30.86 -11.34
N SER A 52 23.15 -30.68 -12.61
CA SER A 52 21.82 -30.47 -13.14
C SER A 52 20.97 -31.74 -13.00
N TYR A 53 19.81 -31.63 -12.35
CA TYR A 53 18.78 -32.67 -12.38
C TYR A 53 17.76 -32.37 -13.45
N GLY A 54 17.68 -33.27 -14.44
CA GLY A 54 16.66 -33.31 -15.47
C GLY A 54 15.31 -33.75 -14.87
N VAL A 55 14.27 -33.01 -15.21
CA VAL A 55 12.87 -33.33 -14.89
C VAL A 55 12.33 -34.27 -15.95
N GLN A 56 12.07 -35.54 -15.60
CA GLN A 56 11.28 -36.48 -16.39
C GLN A 56 9.78 -36.27 -16.06
N GLY A 57 8.98 -36.06 -17.10
CA GLY A 57 7.52 -36.00 -17.00
C GLY A 57 6.90 -37.41 -16.85
N PRO A 58 5.74 -37.54 -16.23
CA PRO A 58 5.05 -38.81 -16.08
C PRO A 58 4.29 -39.21 -17.36
N PRO A 59 4.12 -40.52 -17.60
CA PRO A 59 3.47 -41.04 -18.80
C PRO A 59 1.95 -40.94 -18.73
N SER A 60 1.36 -40.62 -19.87
CA SER A 60 -0.09 -40.63 -20.11
C SER A 60 -0.60 -42.07 -20.25
N THR A 61 -1.55 -42.42 -19.43
CA THR A 61 -2.34 -43.68 -19.63
C THR A 61 -3.78 -43.28 -19.96
N THR A 62 -4.20 -43.56 -21.16
CA THR A 62 -5.59 -43.65 -21.61
C THR A 62 -6.23 -44.96 -21.14
N PRO A 63 -7.43 -44.96 -20.57
CA PRO A 63 -8.20 -46.17 -20.40
C PRO A 63 -9.20 -46.37 -21.54
N ASP A 64 -9.26 -47.61 -22.03
CA ASP A 64 -10.15 -48.15 -23.02
C ASP A 64 -11.62 -48.10 -22.61
N ARG A 65 -12.46 -47.99 -23.66
CA ARG A 65 -13.91 -47.99 -23.65
C ARG A 65 -14.40 -49.43 -23.76
N PRO A 66 -15.26 -49.96 -22.90
CA PRO A 66 -15.97 -51.23 -23.13
C PRO A 66 -17.30 -50.99 -23.84
N GLY A 67 -17.64 -51.92 -24.72
CA GLY A 67 -18.76 -51.91 -25.64
C GLY A 67 -20.14 -52.15 -25.03
N SER A 68 -21.10 -51.83 -25.86
CA SER A 68 -22.54 -52.06 -25.64
C SER A 68 -22.88 -53.56 -25.75
N PRO A 69 -23.84 -54.06 -24.98
CA PRO A 69 -24.55 -55.27 -25.34
C PRO A 69 -25.96 -55.00 -25.91
N ASP A 70 -26.35 -55.94 -26.73
CA ASP A 70 -27.50 -56.01 -27.58
C ASP A 70 -28.88 -55.99 -26.89
N SER A 71 -29.83 -55.58 -27.70
CA SER A 71 -31.29 -55.54 -27.48
C SER A 71 -31.89 -56.94 -27.52
N ASP A 72 -32.58 -57.33 -26.42
CA ASP A 72 -33.55 -58.40 -26.48
C ASP A 72 -34.97 -57.86 -26.25
N GLY A 73 -35.86 -58.23 -27.19
CA GLY A 73 -37.23 -57.85 -27.22
C GLY A 73 -38.10 -58.55 -26.18
N VAL A 74 -38.97 -57.78 -25.53
CA VAL A 74 -40.04 -58.29 -24.67
C VAL A 74 -41.37 -57.83 -25.22
N THR A 75 -42.17 -58.84 -25.65
CA THR A 75 -43.58 -58.74 -26.03
C THR A 75 -44.50 -58.39 -24.86
N LEU A 76 -45.32 -57.34 -25.01
CA LEU A 76 -46.35 -56.93 -24.05
C LEU A 76 -47.67 -57.67 -24.23
N PRO A 77 -48.35 -58.12 -23.16
CA PRO A 77 -49.71 -58.66 -23.22
C PRO A 77 -50.76 -57.53 -23.25
N SER A 78 -51.83 -57.76 -23.99
CA SER A 78 -52.99 -56.92 -24.21
C SER A 78 -53.85 -56.75 -22.92
N LEU A 79 -54.16 -55.49 -22.55
CA LEU A 79 -55.06 -55.15 -21.42
C LEU A 79 -56.51 -55.00 -21.87
N PRO A 80 -57.48 -55.33 -20.97
CA PRO A 80 -58.91 -55.26 -21.29
C PRO A 80 -59.46 -53.83 -21.18
N ARG A 81 -60.47 -53.53 -22.01
CA ARG A 81 -61.22 -52.26 -22.00
C ARG A 81 -62.05 -52.12 -20.75
N SER A 82 -61.92 -51.01 -20.02
CA SER A 82 -62.80 -50.60 -18.93
C SER A 82 -63.65 -49.34 -19.25
N PRO A 83 -64.74 -49.09 -18.51
CA PRO A 83 -65.86 -48.25 -18.96
C PRO A 83 -65.59 -46.75 -18.79
N ARG A 84 -66.25 -45.93 -19.63
CA ARG A 84 -66.24 -44.47 -19.61
C ARG A 84 -66.71 -43.91 -18.28
N SER A 85 -65.80 -43.26 -17.52
CA SER A 85 -66.14 -42.51 -16.34
C SER A 85 -65.88 -40.99 -16.59
N ASN A 86 -66.69 -40.13 -15.96
CA ASN A 86 -66.67 -38.67 -16.08
C ASN A 86 -65.45 -38.00 -15.48
N PHE A 87 -64.33 -38.72 -15.30
CA PHE A 87 -63.09 -38.24 -14.75
C PHE A 87 -62.37 -37.20 -15.63
N GLY A 88 -62.65 -37.16 -16.92
CA GLY A 88 -61.95 -36.23 -17.84
C GLY A 88 -62.24 -34.74 -17.61
N ARG A 89 -63.44 -34.40 -17.12
CA ARG A 89 -63.76 -32.97 -16.82
C ARG A 89 -63.13 -32.46 -15.55
N ILE A 90 -63.02 -33.29 -14.50
CA ILE A 90 -62.42 -32.95 -13.25
C ILE A 90 -60.87 -32.85 -13.44
N ALA A 91 -60.27 -33.76 -14.18
CA ALA A 91 -58.82 -33.73 -14.49
C ALA A 91 -58.47 -32.49 -15.32
N LEU A 92 -59.34 -32.03 -16.22
CA LEU A 92 -59.09 -30.82 -17.02
C LEU A 92 -59.13 -29.54 -16.15
N ILE A 93 -60.05 -29.46 -15.20
CA ILE A 93 -60.15 -28.31 -14.26
C ILE A 93 -58.94 -28.28 -13.33
N ILE A 94 -58.51 -29.40 -12.79
CA ILE A 94 -57.31 -29.49 -11.96
C ILE A 94 -56.06 -29.12 -12.73
N ALA A 95 -55.93 -29.59 -13.98
CA ALA A 95 -54.80 -29.22 -14.86
C ALA A 95 -54.80 -27.73 -15.16
N LEU A 96 -55.94 -27.10 -15.37
CA LEU A 96 -56.05 -25.66 -15.64
C LEU A 96 -55.70 -24.81 -14.38
N ILE A 97 -56.15 -25.25 -13.21
CA ILE A 97 -55.77 -24.62 -11.92
C ILE A 97 -54.27 -24.75 -11.65
N LEU A 98 -53.67 -25.91 -11.90
CA LEU A 98 -52.23 -26.13 -11.74
C LEU A 98 -51.43 -25.28 -12.77
N LEU A 99 -51.94 -25.09 -13.99
CA LEU A 99 -51.29 -24.22 -15.00
C LEU A 99 -51.38 -22.76 -14.65
N VAL A 100 -52.49 -22.29 -14.07
CA VAL A 100 -52.63 -20.90 -13.56
C VAL A 100 -51.74 -20.67 -12.34
N VAL A 101 -51.66 -21.63 -11.43
CA VAL A 101 -50.77 -21.53 -10.24
C VAL A 101 -49.29 -21.60 -10.66
N ALA A 102 -48.94 -22.50 -11.59
CA ALA A 102 -47.58 -22.58 -12.12
C ALA A 102 -47.21 -21.34 -12.96
N GLY A 103 -48.15 -20.79 -13.74
CA GLY A 103 -47.95 -19.55 -14.50
C GLY A 103 -47.80 -18.34 -13.59
N SER A 104 -48.59 -18.22 -12.53
CA SER A 104 -48.48 -17.12 -11.58
C SER A 104 -47.18 -17.17 -10.73
N THR A 105 -46.73 -18.35 -10.34
CA THR A 105 -45.44 -18.52 -9.67
C THR A 105 -44.27 -18.23 -10.59
N LEU A 106 -44.33 -18.63 -11.88
CA LEU A 106 -43.29 -18.31 -12.84
C LEU A 106 -43.23 -16.81 -13.14
N VAL A 107 -44.35 -16.12 -13.27
CA VAL A 107 -44.41 -14.68 -13.49
C VAL A 107 -43.89 -13.93 -12.25
N VAL A 108 -44.21 -14.36 -11.04
CA VAL A 108 -43.68 -13.75 -9.80
C VAL A 108 -42.18 -13.98 -9.65
N THR A 109 -41.65 -15.12 -10.11
CA THR A 109 -40.20 -15.37 -10.08
C THR A 109 -39.46 -14.64 -11.20
N LEU A 110 -40.08 -14.41 -12.38
CA LEU A 110 -39.51 -13.63 -13.47
C LEU A 110 -39.60 -12.12 -13.23
N LEU A 111 -40.60 -11.64 -12.46
CA LEU A 111 -40.73 -10.23 -12.06
C LEU A 111 -39.89 -9.89 -10.83
N ARG A 112 -39.47 -10.87 -10.01
CA ARG A 112 -38.40 -10.70 -9.05
C ARG A 112 -37.10 -10.76 -9.83
N GLY A 113 -36.68 -9.60 -10.36
CA GLY A 113 -35.31 -9.45 -10.85
C GLY A 113 -34.37 -10.12 -9.86
N SER A 114 -33.47 -10.96 -10.34
CA SER A 114 -32.47 -11.66 -9.51
C SER A 114 -31.60 -10.59 -8.83
N SER A 115 -32.06 -10.10 -7.68
CA SER A 115 -31.22 -9.24 -6.84
C SER A 115 -30.05 -10.09 -6.35
N VAL A 116 -28.88 -9.82 -6.88
CA VAL A 116 -27.64 -10.43 -6.38
C VAL A 116 -27.60 -10.17 -4.87
N PRO A 117 -27.45 -11.18 -4.03
CA PRO A 117 -27.38 -10.95 -2.59
C PRO A 117 -26.15 -10.10 -2.27
N VAL A 118 -26.30 -9.11 -1.39
CA VAL A 118 -25.20 -8.24 -0.95
C VAL A 118 -24.00 -9.05 -0.43
N SER A 119 -24.24 -10.25 0.07
CA SER A 119 -23.19 -11.19 0.53
C SER A 119 -22.17 -11.58 -0.54
N SER A 120 -22.45 -11.37 -1.83
CA SER A 120 -21.50 -11.58 -2.93
C SER A 120 -20.76 -10.30 -3.36
N ALA A 121 -21.15 -9.15 -2.85
CA ALA A 121 -20.49 -7.89 -3.17
C ALA A 121 -19.12 -7.80 -2.49
N THR A 122 -18.14 -7.33 -3.25
CA THR A 122 -16.78 -7.06 -2.76
C THR A 122 -16.31 -5.72 -3.28
N GLY A 123 -15.52 -5.03 -2.50
CA GLY A 123 -15.00 -3.73 -2.89
C GLY A 123 -13.55 -3.53 -2.49
N LEU A 124 -12.96 -2.49 -3.05
CA LEU A 124 -11.60 -2.05 -2.76
C LEU A 124 -11.58 -0.53 -2.63
N VAL A 125 -10.87 -0.06 -1.62
CA VAL A 125 -10.57 1.36 -1.42
C VAL A 125 -9.08 1.58 -1.58
N ARG A 126 -8.71 2.55 -2.41
CA ARG A 126 -7.34 3.04 -2.57
C ARG A 126 -7.26 4.47 -2.05
N PHE A 127 -6.25 4.73 -1.24
CA PHE A 127 -5.94 6.07 -0.74
C PHE A 127 -4.83 6.67 -1.60
N LEU A 128 -5.01 7.91 -2.02
CA LEU A 128 -4.19 8.58 -3.03
C LEU A 128 -3.98 10.05 -2.61
N ASP A 129 -3.07 10.73 -3.28
CA ASP A 129 -3.00 12.18 -3.24
C ASP A 129 -3.95 12.81 -4.26
N SER A 130 -4.55 13.93 -3.93
CA SER A 130 -5.18 14.77 -4.95
C SER A 130 -4.12 15.45 -5.83
N PRO A 131 -4.45 15.86 -7.06
CA PRO A 131 -3.45 16.33 -8.06
C PRO A 131 -2.52 17.45 -7.61
N ASN A 132 -2.89 18.25 -6.62
CA ASN A 132 -2.10 19.38 -6.14
C ASN A 132 -1.64 19.21 -4.68
N SER A 133 -1.64 18.00 -4.15
CA SER A 133 -1.51 17.73 -2.72
C SER A 133 -0.54 16.57 -2.45
N GLN A 134 0.56 16.51 -3.19
CA GLN A 134 1.55 15.44 -3.05
C GLN A 134 2.04 15.32 -1.60
N GLY A 135 2.04 14.09 -1.09
CA GLY A 135 2.45 13.78 0.28
C GLY A 135 1.35 13.98 1.32
N ASN A 136 0.06 14.08 0.94
CA ASN A 136 -1.02 14.34 1.88
C ASN A 136 -2.05 13.22 2.02
N THR A 137 -2.12 12.29 1.08
CA THR A 137 -3.11 11.18 1.08
C THR A 137 -4.54 11.69 1.35
N ASP A 138 -4.94 12.73 0.63
CA ASP A 138 -6.20 13.46 0.82
C ASP A 138 -7.28 13.09 -0.20
N ALA A 139 -7.06 12.05 -0.99
CA ALA A 139 -8.03 11.51 -1.93
C ALA A 139 -8.22 10.01 -1.71
N LEU A 140 -9.36 9.48 -2.12
CA LEU A 140 -9.59 8.04 -2.19
C LEU A 140 -10.48 7.67 -3.37
N GLN A 141 -10.32 6.44 -3.82
CA GLN A 141 -11.14 5.81 -4.82
C GLN A 141 -11.77 4.53 -4.25
N VAL A 142 -13.09 4.42 -4.39
CA VAL A 142 -13.84 3.20 -4.05
C VAL A 142 -14.29 2.52 -5.34
N THR A 143 -14.13 1.22 -5.43
CA THR A 143 -14.69 0.39 -6.50
C THR A 143 -15.34 -0.84 -5.87
N ILE A 144 -16.62 -1.08 -6.19
CA ILE A 144 -17.40 -2.20 -5.63
C ILE A 144 -18.02 -2.99 -6.76
N ASN A 145 -17.79 -4.28 -6.78
CA ASN A 145 -18.35 -5.21 -7.75
C ASN A 145 -19.54 -5.97 -7.15
N SER A 146 -20.47 -6.38 -8.00
CA SER A 146 -21.63 -7.23 -7.64
C SER A 146 -22.54 -6.60 -6.57
N LEU A 147 -22.55 -5.28 -6.42
CA LEU A 147 -23.50 -4.60 -5.57
C LEU A 147 -24.85 -4.50 -6.34
N PRO A 148 -26.00 -4.91 -5.74
CA PRO A 148 -27.29 -4.82 -6.42
C PRO A 148 -27.69 -3.36 -6.67
N THR A 149 -28.50 -3.12 -7.68
CA THR A 149 -29.10 -1.80 -7.90
C THR A 149 -29.93 -1.40 -6.66
N PRO A 150 -29.75 -0.21 -6.10
CA PRO A 150 -30.53 0.22 -4.95
C PRO A 150 -32.01 0.36 -5.31
N PRO A 151 -32.95 0.12 -4.37
CA PRO A 151 -34.38 0.39 -4.56
C PRO A 151 -34.64 1.83 -4.98
N SER A 152 -35.78 2.07 -5.64
CA SER A 152 -36.17 3.44 -6.03
C SER A 152 -36.23 4.36 -4.81
N GLY A 153 -35.58 5.54 -4.91
CA GLY A 153 -35.46 6.53 -3.83
C GLY A 153 -34.35 6.21 -2.83
N SER A 154 -33.58 5.14 -3.02
CA SER A 154 -32.42 4.79 -2.21
C SER A 154 -31.13 4.96 -2.98
N GLN A 155 -30.02 5.10 -2.25
CA GLN A 155 -28.66 5.24 -2.78
C GLN A 155 -27.65 4.54 -1.87
N TYR A 156 -26.45 4.31 -2.39
CA TYR A 156 -25.33 3.85 -1.59
C TYR A 156 -24.42 5.03 -1.25
N ASP A 157 -24.22 5.27 0.04
CA ASP A 157 -23.33 6.32 0.54
C ASP A 157 -22.12 5.71 1.23
N ALA A 158 -20.96 6.36 1.08
CA ALA A 158 -19.70 5.97 1.69
C ALA A 158 -19.33 6.90 2.83
N TRP A 159 -18.82 6.29 3.92
CA TRP A 159 -18.47 6.97 5.15
C TRP A 159 -17.11 6.51 5.65
N LEU A 160 -16.24 7.46 5.96
CA LEU A 160 -15.00 7.16 6.70
C LEU A 160 -15.25 7.44 8.17
N VAL A 161 -15.09 6.39 8.98
CA VAL A 161 -15.42 6.38 10.40
C VAL A 161 -14.15 6.26 11.23
N ASN A 162 -14.11 6.99 12.34
CA ASN A 162 -13.10 6.83 13.37
C ASN A 162 -13.77 6.29 14.64
N ASP A 163 -13.60 4.99 14.91
CA ASP A 163 -14.25 4.32 16.04
C ASP A 163 -13.80 4.86 17.42
N GLN A 164 -12.61 5.48 17.51
CA GLN A 164 -12.09 6.00 18.76
C GLN A 164 -12.65 7.37 19.13
N SER A 165 -12.87 8.23 18.13
CA SER A 165 -13.36 9.60 18.31
C SER A 165 -14.83 9.77 17.89
N GLU A 166 -15.48 8.70 17.45
CA GLU A 166 -16.84 8.71 16.88
C GLU A 166 -17.03 9.69 15.70
N ARG A 167 -15.91 10.15 15.13
CA ARG A 167 -15.93 11.06 14.00
C ARG A 167 -16.34 10.31 12.73
N ILE A 168 -17.28 10.90 11.99
CA ILE A 168 -17.72 10.41 10.69
C ILE A 168 -17.46 11.48 9.64
N VAL A 169 -16.86 11.08 8.52
CA VAL A 169 -16.64 11.92 7.35
C VAL A 169 -17.45 11.34 6.20
N SER A 170 -18.39 12.11 5.67
CA SER A 170 -19.10 11.72 4.45
C SER A 170 -18.15 11.79 3.26
N LEU A 171 -18.07 10.70 2.52
CA LEU A 171 -17.26 10.59 1.30
C LEU A 171 -18.11 10.86 0.04
N GLY A 172 -19.43 10.71 0.14
CA GLY A 172 -20.38 10.93 -0.93
C GLY A 172 -21.11 9.67 -1.38
N THR A 173 -21.90 9.82 -2.44
CA THR A 173 -22.75 8.79 -2.99
C THR A 173 -22.00 8.01 -4.10
N LEU A 174 -22.11 6.69 -4.10
CA LEU A 174 -21.56 5.84 -5.14
C LEU A 174 -22.35 5.99 -6.44
N THR A 175 -21.63 6.03 -7.55
CA THR A 175 -22.21 6.10 -8.89
C THR A 175 -22.07 4.76 -9.60
N ALA A 176 -23.13 4.30 -10.24
CA ALA A 176 -23.07 3.10 -11.08
C ALA A 176 -22.18 3.34 -12.30
N SER A 177 -21.23 2.44 -12.53
CA SER A 177 -20.29 2.44 -13.66
C SER A 177 -20.20 1.03 -14.27
N GLY A 178 -20.96 0.75 -15.32
CA GLY A 178 -21.08 -0.59 -15.89
C GLY A 178 -21.66 -1.59 -14.88
N GLN A 179 -20.88 -2.60 -14.50
CA GLN A 179 -21.26 -3.62 -13.51
C GLN A 179 -20.75 -3.31 -12.09
N ALA A 180 -20.08 -2.18 -11.90
CA ALA A 180 -19.51 -1.75 -10.64
C ALA A 180 -20.19 -0.47 -10.15
N PHE A 181 -20.02 -0.19 -8.86
CA PHE A 181 -20.26 1.09 -8.24
C PHE A 181 -18.92 1.74 -7.90
N THR A 182 -18.76 3.01 -8.21
CA THR A 182 -17.52 3.75 -7.98
C THR A 182 -17.76 5.06 -7.26
N LEU A 183 -16.75 5.52 -6.51
CA LEU A 183 -16.69 6.84 -5.91
C LEU A 183 -15.24 7.33 -5.97
N ASN A 184 -15.06 8.59 -6.38
CA ASN A 184 -13.82 9.34 -6.20
C ASN A 184 -14.10 10.49 -5.23
N HIS A 185 -13.34 10.55 -4.15
CA HIS A 185 -13.48 11.58 -3.12
C HIS A 185 -12.17 12.34 -2.95
N THR A 186 -12.26 13.65 -2.72
CA THR A 186 -11.13 14.52 -2.38
C THR A 186 -11.40 15.20 -1.06
N GLY A 187 -10.51 15.02 -0.10
CA GLY A 187 -10.63 15.55 1.27
C GLY A 187 -10.14 17.00 1.43
N ASN A 188 -9.89 17.73 0.32
CA ASN A 188 -9.47 19.12 0.29
C ASN A 188 -8.29 19.42 1.25
N GLY A 189 -7.25 18.62 1.16
CA GLY A 189 -6.04 18.74 1.99
C GLY A 189 -6.14 18.06 3.36
N THR A 190 -7.25 17.41 3.70
CA THR A 190 -7.34 16.58 4.92
C THR A 190 -6.81 15.19 4.64
N ASN A 191 -5.77 14.77 5.36
CA ASN A 191 -5.26 13.39 5.28
C ASN A 191 -6.33 12.40 5.74
N LEU A 192 -6.80 11.56 4.82
CA LEU A 192 -7.92 10.65 5.07
C LEU A 192 -7.52 9.46 5.95
N LEU A 193 -6.26 8.99 5.89
CA LEU A 193 -5.76 7.95 6.79
C LEU A 193 -5.66 8.44 8.24
N GLY A 194 -5.50 9.77 8.44
CA GLY A 194 -5.58 10.41 9.74
C GLY A 194 -7.01 10.58 10.25
N ALA A 195 -7.99 10.66 9.33
CA ALA A 195 -9.37 10.98 9.67
C ALA A 195 -10.19 9.77 10.15
N GLY A 196 -9.89 8.54 9.70
CA GLY A 196 -10.65 7.35 10.05
C GLY A 196 -9.81 6.07 10.07
N ASN A 197 -10.41 5.00 10.60
CA ASN A 197 -9.83 3.65 10.65
C ASN A 197 -10.77 2.57 10.10
N LYS A 198 -11.96 2.97 9.65
CA LYS A 198 -12.98 2.09 9.08
C LYS A 198 -13.72 2.82 7.95
N LEU A 199 -14.08 2.11 6.90
CA LEU A 199 -14.95 2.60 5.84
C LEU A 199 -16.23 1.77 5.80
N GLU A 200 -17.37 2.45 5.75
CA GLU A 200 -18.69 1.81 5.66
C GLU A 200 -19.42 2.28 4.40
N ILE A 201 -20.10 1.36 3.74
CA ILE A 201 -21.06 1.65 2.69
C ILE A 201 -22.44 1.34 3.23
N THR A 202 -23.34 2.31 3.19
CA THR A 202 -24.71 2.18 3.68
C THR A 202 -25.70 2.31 2.54
N LEU A 203 -26.86 1.66 2.69
CA LEU A 203 -28.03 1.87 1.83
C LEU A 203 -28.92 2.90 2.49
N GLU A 204 -28.93 4.11 1.97
CA GLU A 204 -29.65 5.26 2.51
C GLU A 204 -30.96 5.55 1.74
N GLN A 205 -31.91 6.18 2.42
CA GLN A 205 -33.13 6.70 1.83
C GLN A 205 -32.96 8.20 1.53
N GLY A 206 -32.63 8.54 0.27
CA GLY A 206 -32.33 9.91 -0.11
C GLY A 206 -31.01 10.46 0.46
N ASN A 207 -30.82 11.77 0.40
CA ASN A 207 -29.60 12.42 0.87
C ASN A 207 -29.61 12.57 2.39
N VAL A 208 -28.56 12.08 3.05
CA VAL A 208 -28.38 12.14 4.50
C VAL A 208 -27.00 12.74 4.84
N ASN A 209 -26.88 13.33 6.04
CA ASN A 209 -25.64 13.93 6.53
C ASN A 209 -24.83 13.00 7.45
N SER A 210 -25.41 11.88 7.82
CA SER A 210 -24.80 10.84 8.65
C SER A 210 -25.38 9.48 8.28
N PRO A 211 -24.68 8.36 8.52
CA PRO A 211 -25.18 7.03 8.21
C PRO A 211 -26.42 6.72 9.07
N THR A 212 -27.53 6.47 8.42
CA THR A 212 -28.82 6.11 9.07
C THR A 212 -29.38 4.81 8.52
N GLY A 213 -28.93 4.43 7.33
CA GLY A 213 -29.36 3.21 6.66
C GLY A 213 -28.57 1.96 7.08
N ARG A 214 -28.94 0.84 6.49
CA ARG A 214 -28.27 -0.44 6.75
C ARG A 214 -26.86 -0.43 6.16
N VAL A 215 -25.84 -0.82 6.95
CA VAL A 215 -24.50 -1.09 6.47
C VAL A 215 -24.52 -2.30 5.54
N VAL A 216 -24.05 -2.15 4.31
CA VAL A 216 -24.00 -3.21 3.29
C VAL A 216 -22.60 -3.77 3.11
N LEU A 217 -21.58 -2.92 3.20
CA LEU A 217 -20.16 -3.32 3.16
C LEU A 217 -19.39 -2.56 4.23
N THR A 218 -18.35 -3.19 4.75
CA THR A 218 -17.43 -2.56 5.68
C THR A 218 -16.00 -3.00 5.39
N GLY A 219 -15.05 -2.10 5.61
CA GLY A 219 -13.62 -2.37 5.64
C GLY A 219 -13.03 -1.76 6.90
N VAL A 220 -12.25 -2.52 7.63
CA VAL A 220 -11.58 -2.07 8.85
C VAL A 220 -10.09 -2.28 8.69
N PHE A 221 -9.31 -1.25 8.96
CA PHE A 221 -7.85 -1.38 8.97
C PHE A 221 -7.40 -2.27 10.13
N PRO A 222 -6.42 -3.16 9.91
CA PRO A 222 -5.84 -3.96 10.97
C PRO A 222 -5.19 -3.04 12.01
N PRO A 223 -5.70 -2.98 13.25
CA PRO A 223 -5.41 -1.86 14.14
C PRO A 223 -3.94 -1.75 14.57
N LYS A 224 -3.22 -2.88 14.67
CA LYS A 224 -1.79 -2.86 15.04
C LYS A 224 -0.91 -2.44 13.87
N ALA A 225 -1.10 -3.02 12.69
CA ALA A 225 -0.34 -2.65 11.50
C ALA A 225 -0.64 -1.21 11.06
N PHE A 226 -1.88 -0.76 11.21
CA PHE A 226 -2.32 0.58 10.80
C PHE A 226 -1.64 1.71 11.58
N VAL A 227 -1.26 1.50 12.83
CA VAL A 227 -0.45 2.48 13.59
C VAL A 227 0.83 2.81 12.84
N HIS A 228 1.53 1.80 12.32
CA HIS A 228 2.78 1.99 11.61
C HIS A 228 2.57 2.59 10.22
N ILE A 229 1.49 2.24 9.52
CA ILE A 229 1.10 2.88 8.26
C ILE A 229 0.83 4.38 8.48
N ARG A 230 0.18 4.76 9.58
CA ARG A 230 -0.02 6.16 9.94
C ARG A 230 1.29 6.89 10.26
N HIS A 231 2.26 6.22 10.88
CA HIS A 231 3.60 6.77 11.09
C HIS A 231 4.33 7.02 9.76
N LEU A 232 4.10 6.19 8.77
CA LEU A 232 4.67 6.39 7.43
C LEU A 232 4.02 7.54 6.66
N LEU A 233 2.68 7.67 6.71
CA LEU A 233 1.91 8.50 5.77
C LEU A 233 1.19 9.70 6.40
N VAL A 234 1.00 9.72 7.72
CA VAL A 234 0.19 10.76 8.38
C VAL A 234 1.06 11.62 9.28
N ALA A 235 1.55 11.04 10.37
CA ALA A 235 2.27 11.79 11.39
C ALA A 235 3.25 10.89 12.15
N PHE A 236 4.45 11.43 12.40
CA PHE A 236 5.43 10.81 13.28
C PHE A 236 5.92 11.82 14.32
N PRO A 237 5.93 11.48 15.62
CA PRO A 237 6.10 12.48 16.69
C PRO A 237 7.41 13.27 16.68
N THR A 238 8.49 12.70 16.14
CA THR A 238 9.83 13.31 16.16
C THR A 238 10.21 14.01 14.87
N THR A 239 9.42 13.87 13.78
CA THR A 239 9.70 14.60 12.55
C THR A 239 9.32 16.07 12.68
N PRO A 240 10.02 16.97 12.00
CA PRO A 240 9.64 18.37 11.93
C PRO A 240 8.21 18.54 11.38
N GLY A 241 7.39 19.29 12.12
CA GLY A 241 5.97 19.43 11.79
C GLY A 241 5.13 18.17 12.00
N GLN A 242 5.70 17.14 12.63
CA GLN A 242 5.02 15.86 12.89
C GLN A 242 4.43 15.20 11.63
N ILE A 243 5.10 15.33 10.50
CA ILE A 243 4.68 14.71 9.24
C ILE A 243 5.05 13.21 9.19
N GLY A 244 4.39 12.45 8.31
CA GLY A 244 4.71 11.05 8.09
C GLY A 244 6.14 10.84 7.58
N LEU A 245 6.73 9.71 7.91
CA LEU A 245 8.13 9.40 7.58
C LEU A 245 8.40 9.35 6.07
N LEU A 246 7.52 8.72 5.30
CA LEU A 246 7.63 8.69 3.83
C LEU A 246 7.29 10.03 3.20
N VAL A 247 6.42 10.82 3.82
CA VAL A 247 6.13 12.21 3.40
C VAL A 247 7.38 13.08 3.56
N GLY A 248 8.06 12.98 4.70
CA GLY A 248 9.31 13.69 4.93
C GLY A 248 10.42 13.23 3.99
N LEU A 249 10.59 11.92 3.82
CA LEU A 249 11.56 11.34 2.88
C LEU A 249 11.35 11.86 1.46
N LEU A 250 10.11 11.81 0.97
CA LEU A 250 9.74 12.30 -0.35
C LEU A 250 10.10 13.77 -0.54
N ARG A 251 9.78 14.61 0.45
CA ARG A 251 10.12 16.05 0.42
C ARG A 251 11.61 16.30 0.45
N GLN A 252 12.37 15.61 1.30
CA GLN A 252 13.82 15.80 1.37
C GLN A 252 14.52 15.30 0.10
N ALA A 253 14.08 14.18 -0.49
CA ALA A 253 14.61 13.69 -1.76
C ALA A 253 14.30 14.67 -2.92
N GLN A 254 13.11 15.25 -2.96
CA GLN A 254 12.74 16.28 -3.93
C GLN A 254 13.63 17.53 -3.80
N LEU A 255 13.86 18.00 -2.58
CA LEU A 255 14.72 19.13 -2.30
C LEU A 255 16.18 18.84 -2.68
N LEU A 256 16.66 17.63 -2.37
CA LEU A 256 18.02 17.19 -2.74
C LEU A 256 18.21 17.21 -4.27
N ASN A 257 17.23 16.67 -5.02
CA ASN A 257 17.27 16.69 -6.49
C ASN A 257 17.26 18.13 -7.02
N ALA A 258 16.41 19.01 -6.49
CA ALA A 258 16.38 20.42 -6.88
C ALA A 258 17.73 21.14 -6.59
N GLN A 259 18.36 20.86 -5.43
CA GLN A 259 19.67 21.42 -5.11
C GLN A 259 20.78 20.87 -6.00
N ALA A 260 20.70 19.60 -6.43
CA ALA A 260 21.65 19.03 -7.37
C ALA A 260 21.59 19.73 -8.75
N GLN A 261 20.40 20.10 -9.22
CA GLN A 261 20.25 20.92 -10.45
C GLN A 261 20.81 22.34 -10.26
N LEU A 262 20.64 22.96 -9.09
CA LEU A 262 21.25 24.23 -8.75
C LEU A 262 22.78 24.10 -8.70
N LEU A 263 23.32 23.02 -8.11
CA LEU A 263 24.77 22.76 -8.08
C LEU A 263 25.37 22.74 -9.48
N GLN A 264 24.70 22.06 -10.42
CA GLN A 264 25.13 22.08 -11.83
C GLN A 264 25.27 23.50 -12.38
N SER A 265 24.29 24.35 -12.12
CA SER A 265 24.25 25.72 -12.64
C SER A 265 25.36 26.59 -12.05
N VAL A 266 25.60 26.50 -10.73
CA VAL A 266 26.65 27.32 -10.08
C VAL A 266 28.06 26.84 -10.43
N VAL A 267 28.25 25.54 -10.62
CA VAL A 267 29.52 24.97 -11.11
C VAL A 267 29.78 25.41 -12.54
N ALA A 268 28.79 25.40 -13.42
CA ALA A 268 28.92 25.87 -14.80
C ALA A 268 29.27 27.36 -14.88
N SER A 269 28.82 28.18 -13.93
CA SER A 269 29.20 29.61 -13.83
C SER A 269 30.56 29.87 -13.18
N HIS A 270 31.26 28.82 -12.74
CA HIS A 270 32.54 28.91 -12.02
C HIS A 270 32.46 29.71 -10.69
N ASP A 271 31.28 29.81 -10.08
CA ASP A 271 31.10 30.48 -8.80
C ASP A 271 31.44 29.53 -7.65
N THR A 272 32.68 29.61 -7.18
CA THR A 272 33.19 28.73 -6.10
C THR A 272 32.43 28.91 -4.79
N LEU A 273 32.05 30.15 -4.43
CA LEU A 273 31.30 30.40 -3.20
C LEU A 273 29.88 29.81 -3.27
N ALA A 274 29.18 30.05 -4.37
CA ALA A 274 27.85 29.46 -4.57
C ALA A 274 27.93 27.94 -4.60
N THR A 275 28.95 27.35 -5.26
CA THR A 275 29.18 25.89 -5.26
C THR A 275 29.32 25.33 -3.83
N GLN A 276 30.13 25.97 -3.00
CA GLN A 276 30.30 25.56 -1.59
C GLN A 276 28.99 25.68 -0.80
N CYS A 277 28.27 26.79 -0.98
CA CYS A 277 26.99 27.02 -0.28
C CYS A 277 25.93 25.98 -0.66
N VAL A 278 25.81 25.63 -1.94
CA VAL A 278 24.87 24.63 -2.41
C VAL A 278 25.27 23.23 -1.89
N ALA A 279 26.54 22.87 -1.94
CA ALA A 279 27.05 21.61 -1.43
C ALA A 279 26.77 21.46 0.08
N LEU A 280 27.01 22.50 0.89
CA LEU A 280 26.66 22.49 2.31
C LEU A 280 25.17 22.34 2.55
N SER A 281 24.31 23.03 1.78
CA SER A 281 22.86 22.88 1.88
C SER A 281 22.39 21.47 1.56
N MET A 282 23.04 20.79 0.60
CA MET A 282 22.74 19.39 0.25
C MET A 282 23.16 18.42 1.36
N ILE A 283 24.35 18.62 1.96
CA ILE A 283 24.79 17.83 3.14
C ILE A 283 23.81 17.99 4.31
N ASP A 284 23.33 19.22 4.55
CA ASP A 284 22.35 19.48 5.61
C ASP A 284 21.00 18.76 5.37
N ILE A 285 20.58 18.60 4.11
CA ILE A 285 19.41 17.79 3.74
C ILE A 285 19.66 16.30 4.03
N ILE A 286 20.85 15.81 3.66
CA ILE A 286 21.19 14.37 3.77
C ILE A 286 21.43 13.98 5.22
N GLU A 287 22.28 14.70 5.94
CA GLU A 287 22.70 14.34 7.29
C GLU A 287 21.76 14.87 8.39
N GLY A 288 21.13 16.02 8.18
CA GLY A 288 20.36 16.72 9.19
C GLY A 288 21.21 17.27 10.33
N LYS A 289 20.57 17.89 11.31
CA LYS A 289 21.25 18.57 12.44
C LYS A 289 22.06 17.65 13.36
N GLN A 290 21.85 16.33 13.28
CA GLN A 290 22.56 15.32 14.05
C GLN A 290 23.72 14.68 13.27
N GLY A 291 23.90 15.06 12.01
CA GLY A 291 24.95 14.55 11.13
C GLY A 291 26.34 15.05 11.51
N ALA A 292 27.35 14.27 11.15
CA ALA A 292 28.74 14.56 11.52
C ALA A 292 29.29 15.82 10.80
N HIS A 293 28.78 16.11 9.61
CA HIS A 293 29.25 17.22 8.77
C HIS A 293 28.22 18.36 8.66
N TYR A 294 27.12 18.27 9.42
CA TYR A 294 26.16 19.37 9.49
C TYR A 294 26.82 20.67 9.93
N GLN A 295 26.64 21.72 9.15
CA GLN A 295 27.12 23.06 9.48
C GLN A 295 26.04 24.08 9.14
N PRO A 296 25.72 25.03 10.05
CA PRO A 296 24.90 26.16 9.67
C PRO A 296 25.53 26.89 8.47
N LEU A 297 24.73 27.21 7.45
CA LEU A 297 25.25 27.91 6.28
C LEU A 297 25.92 29.22 6.68
N PRO A 298 27.16 29.51 6.20
CA PRO A 298 27.84 30.79 6.39
C PRO A 298 26.95 31.97 5.91
N SER A 299 27.03 33.10 6.60
CA SER A 299 26.29 34.31 6.22
C SER A 299 26.56 34.78 4.79
N SER A 300 27.76 34.48 4.27
CA SER A 300 28.12 34.73 2.87
C SER A 300 27.24 34.01 1.85
N CYS A 301 26.63 32.87 2.21
CA CYS A 301 25.71 32.13 1.36
C CYS A 301 24.41 32.90 1.06
N ALA A 302 23.98 33.77 1.98
CA ALA A 302 22.82 34.63 1.76
C ALA A 302 22.98 35.57 0.58
N PHE A 303 24.23 36.02 0.31
CA PHE A 303 24.54 36.87 -0.87
C PHE A 303 24.46 36.09 -2.20
N GLN A 304 24.54 34.76 -2.13
CA GLN A 304 24.37 33.85 -3.26
C GLN A 304 22.93 33.37 -3.41
N ASN A 305 21.98 33.89 -2.62
CA ASN A 305 20.60 33.42 -2.54
C ASN A 305 20.45 31.93 -2.17
N VAL A 306 21.49 31.31 -1.62
CA VAL A 306 21.46 29.95 -1.13
C VAL A 306 21.02 29.95 0.35
N ARG A 307 20.00 29.18 0.64
CA ARG A 307 19.45 29.01 2.00
C ARG A 307 19.46 27.53 2.36
N ASN A 308 19.53 27.24 3.65
CA ASN A 308 19.22 25.89 4.11
C ASN A 308 17.72 25.65 3.96
N ILE A 309 17.36 24.70 3.12
CA ILE A 309 15.96 24.33 2.81
C ILE A 309 15.60 22.97 3.39
N GLY A 310 16.56 22.21 3.89
CA GLY A 310 16.31 20.97 4.63
C GLY A 310 15.58 21.25 5.94
N ASP A 311 14.78 20.30 6.40
CA ASP A 311 14.03 20.41 7.66
C ASP A 311 14.89 20.13 8.89
N GLY A 312 16.11 19.67 8.70
CA GLY A 312 17.09 19.36 9.74
C GLY A 312 16.91 17.99 10.40
N PHE A 313 15.97 17.16 9.93
CA PHE A 313 15.82 15.78 10.41
C PHE A 313 16.85 14.84 9.77
N GLY A 314 17.15 15.07 8.49
CA GLY A 314 18.09 14.30 7.69
C GLY A 314 17.49 13.04 7.07
N MET A 315 18.14 12.59 5.99
CA MET A 315 17.78 11.34 5.31
C MET A 315 18.56 10.16 5.92
N LEU A 316 19.86 10.34 6.20
CA LEU A 316 20.76 9.32 6.75
C LEU A 316 20.74 9.25 8.30
N GLY A 317 21.57 8.39 8.85
CA GLY A 317 21.67 8.18 10.30
C GLY A 317 20.35 7.67 10.88
N ASN A 318 19.85 8.34 11.95
CA ASN A 318 18.53 8.08 12.53
C ASN A 318 17.44 8.93 11.89
N GLY A 319 17.63 9.36 10.65
CA GLY A 319 16.71 10.17 9.87
C GLY A 319 15.61 9.35 9.18
N TYR A 320 15.04 9.95 8.14
CA TYR A 320 13.85 9.41 7.46
C TYR A 320 14.03 7.98 6.95
N LEU A 321 15.18 7.64 6.36
CA LEU A 321 15.40 6.31 5.75
C LEU A 321 15.36 5.20 6.80
N ALA A 322 16.07 5.36 7.90
CA ALA A 322 16.11 4.34 8.94
C ALA A 322 14.75 4.13 9.60
N LEU A 323 14.03 5.22 9.87
CA LEU A 323 12.72 5.15 10.53
C LEU A 323 11.63 4.66 9.58
N ALA A 324 11.65 5.06 8.30
CA ALA A 324 10.70 4.55 7.31
C ALA A 324 10.85 3.03 7.13
N ALA A 325 12.08 2.52 6.97
CA ALA A 325 12.33 1.07 6.92
C ALA A 325 11.82 0.36 8.19
N ALA A 326 12.15 0.90 9.36
CA ALA A 326 11.72 0.31 10.62
C ALA A 326 10.19 0.23 10.75
N HIS A 327 9.45 1.29 10.38
CA HIS A 327 7.99 1.29 10.46
C HIS A 327 7.31 0.48 9.36
N ALA A 328 7.88 0.35 8.17
CA ALA A 328 7.43 -0.59 7.16
C ALA A 328 7.56 -2.03 7.66
N SER A 329 8.72 -2.41 8.19
CA SER A 329 8.96 -3.72 8.79
C SER A 329 8.04 -4.01 9.98
N LEU A 330 7.83 -3.02 10.86
CA LEU A 330 6.90 -3.14 11.98
C LEU A 330 5.45 -3.37 11.51
N ALA A 331 4.99 -2.68 10.47
CA ALA A 331 3.66 -2.91 9.90
C ALA A 331 3.52 -4.34 9.36
N ALA A 332 4.55 -4.82 8.63
CA ALA A 332 4.57 -6.16 8.04
C ALA A 332 4.54 -7.29 9.09
N THR A 333 5.19 -7.08 10.23
CA THR A 333 5.37 -8.11 11.27
C THR A 333 4.28 -8.13 12.33
N GLN A 334 3.31 -7.20 12.31
CA GLN A 334 2.17 -7.23 13.22
C GLN A 334 1.33 -8.50 13.05
N THR A 335 0.74 -8.98 14.15
CA THR A 335 -0.08 -10.20 14.14
C THR A 335 -1.35 -10.09 13.30
N ASP A 336 -1.79 -8.88 13.01
CA ASP A 336 -2.95 -8.54 12.16
C ASP A 336 -2.56 -8.04 10.77
N SER A 337 -1.29 -8.08 10.42
CA SER A 337 -0.80 -7.67 9.09
C SER A 337 -1.41 -8.54 7.98
N THR A 338 -1.81 -7.91 6.89
CA THR A 338 -2.32 -8.59 5.69
C THR A 338 -1.21 -8.89 4.69
N ASP A 339 -1.47 -9.78 3.72
CA ASP A 339 -0.52 -10.05 2.63
C ASP A 339 -0.19 -8.79 1.83
N ASN A 340 -1.18 -7.92 1.61
CA ASN A 340 -1.01 -6.64 0.95
C ASN A 340 -0.04 -5.72 1.72
N ILE A 341 -0.19 -5.62 3.04
CA ILE A 341 0.72 -4.83 3.89
C ILE A 341 2.14 -5.40 3.83
N ARG A 342 2.30 -6.72 3.93
CA ARG A 342 3.63 -7.38 3.85
C ARG A 342 4.30 -7.15 2.51
N LEU A 343 3.56 -7.27 1.41
CA LEU A 343 4.09 -7.05 0.06
C LEU A 343 4.64 -5.62 -0.09
N HIS A 344 3.80 -4.63 0.16
CA HIS A 344 4.17 -3.24 -0.06
C HIS A 344 5.16 -2.70 0.99
N ALA A 345 5.17 -3.24 2.20
CA ALA A 345 6.23 -2.96 3.17
C ALA A 345 7.60 -3.42 2.67
N GLY A 346 7.69 -4.61 2.05
CA GLY A 346 8.91 -5.09 1.40
C GLY A 346 9.38 -4.17 0.26
N HIS A 347 8.47 -3.64 -0.52
CA HIS A 347 8.77 -2.65 -1.56
C HIS A 347 9.31 -1.33 -0.98
N VAL A 348 8.73 -0.83 0.11
CA VAL A 348 9.26 0.32 0.85
C VAL A 348 10.67 0.06 1.35
N GLU A 349 10.97 -1.11 1.92
CA GLU A 349 12.31 -1.48 2.40
C GLU A 349 13.34 -1.52 1.26
N ILE A 350 12.96 -2.04 0.08
CA ILE A 350 13.80 -2.06 -1.11
C ILE A 350 14.12 -0.61 -1.55
N ALA A 351 13.09 0.22 -1.71
CA ALA A 351 13.27 1.61 -2.12
C ALA A 351 14.17 2.39 -1.14
N VAL A 352 13.92 2.26 0.16
CA VAL A 352 14.76 2.88 1.22
C VAL A 352 16.20 2.43 1.13
N THR A 353 16.46 1.16 0.82
CA THR A 353 17.81 0.61 0.65
C THR A 353 18.51 1.22 -0.56
N ASN A 354 17.82 1.34 -1.69
CA ASN A 354 18.33 1.99 -2.89
C ASN A 354 18.70 3.45 -2.61
N ILE A 355 17.75 4.22 -2.08
CA ILE A 355 17.91 5.64 -1.74
C ILE A 355 19.11 5.83 -0.82
N LYS A 356 19.22 4.98 0.22
CA LYS A 356 20.35 5.05 1.15
C LYS A 356 21.69 4.88 0.45
N GLY A 357 21.81 3.95 -0.49
CA GLY A 357 23.01 3.77 -1.29
C GLY A 357 23.35 5.03 -2.07
N TRP A 358 22.40 5.55 -2.82
CA TRP A 358 22.59 6.74 -3.65
C TRP A 358 22.94 7.98 -2.84
N VAL A 359 22.18 8.30 -1.80
CA VAL A 359 22.45 9.51 -0.99
C VAL A 359 23.74 9.41 -0.18
N THR A 360 24.17 8.19 0.19
CA THR A 360 25.49 8.00 0.83
C THR A 360 26.63 8.36 -0.14
N THR A 361 26.52 7.97 -1.41
CA THR A 361 27.50 8.34 -2.43
C THR A 361 27.46 9.84 -2.70
N VAL A 362 26.27 10.44 -2.84
CA VAL A 362 26.09 11.88 -2.99
C VAL A 362 26.76 12.64 -1.84
N ASP A 363 26.57 12.21 -0.61
CA ASP A 363 27.17 12.84 0.59
C ASP A 363 28.71 12.82 0.52
N GLN A 364 29.30 11.66 0.21
CA GLN A 364 30.75 11.50 0.07
C GLN A 364 31.33 12.38 -1.06
N ASP A 365 30.64 12.47 -2.19
CA ASP A 365 31.04 13.28 -3.33
C ASP A 365 30.93 14.78 -3.02
N LEU A 366 29.91 15.21 -2.27
CA LEU A 366 29.76 16.59 -1.79
C LEU A 366 30.89 16.97 -0.81
N LEU A 367 31.24 16.09 0.12
CA LEU A 367 32.36 16.30 1.03
C LEU A 367 33.70 16.43 0.27
N SER A 368 33.89 15.58 -0.76
CA SER A 368 35.05 15.70 -1.66
C SER A 368 35.08 17.02 -2.43
N LEU A 369 33.93 17.48 -2.93
CA LEU A 369 33.77 18.75 -3.61
C LEU A 369 34.06 19.93 -2.69
N LEU A 370 33.64 19.90 -1.44
CA LEU A 370 33.94 20.92 -0.42
C LEU A 370 35.45 21.03 -0.12
N ALA A 371 36.13 19.86 -0.04
CA ALA A 371 37.57 19.80 0.17
C ALA A 371 38.35 20.35 -1.06
N HIS A 372 37.81 20.15 -2.28
CA HIS A 372 38.45 20.52 -3.55
C HIS A 372 37.43 21.16 -4.50
N PRO A 373 37.01 22.42 -4.28
CA PRO A 373 35.91 23.05 -5.04
C PRO A 373 36.14 23.21 -6.55
N SER A 374 37.37 23.13 -6.99
CA SER A 374 37.73 23.12 -8.44
C SER A 374 37.59 21.73 -9.09
N ASN A 375 37.45 20.66 -8.30
CA ASN A 375 37.30 19.32 -8.83
C ASN A 375 35.80 19.00 -9.06
N THR A 376 35.30 19.33 -10.23
CA THR A 376 33.89 19.19 -10.60
C THR A 376 33.55 17.85 -11.25
N VAL A 377 34.49 16.89 -11.29
CA VAL A 377 34.33 15.59 -11.98
C VAL A 377 33.14 14.81 -11.43
N LYS A 378 32.85 14.93 -10.13
CA LYS A 378 31.76 14.20 -9.45
C LYS A 378 30.37 14.86 -9.54
N VAL A 379 30.29 16.08 -10.05
CA VAL A 379 29.02 16.84 -10.06
C VAL A 379 27.94 16.14 -10.87
N GLN A 380 28.28 15.52 -12.01
CA GLN A 380 27.33 14.79 -12.81
C GLN A 380 26.81 13.51 -12.08
N GLU A 381 27.67 12.83 -11.35
CA GLU A 381 27.28 11.68 -10.52
C GLU A 381 26.34 12.11 -9.39
N ILE A 382 26.64 13.21 -8.70
CA ILE A 382 25.77 13.82 -7.67
C ILE A 382 24.37 14.08 -8.25
N ILE A 383 24.27 14.69 -9.42
CA ILE A 383 23.00 15.03 -10.07
C ILE A 383 22.21 13.76 -10.40
N THR A 384 22.86 12.78 -11.00
CA THR A 384 22.23 11.52 -11.40
C THR A 384 21.71 10.77 -10.17
N LEU A 385 22.52 10.64 -9.11
CA LEU A 385 22.13 9.91 -7.92
C LEU A 385 21.08 10.65 -7.08
N ALA A 386 21.08 11.98 -7.06
CA ALA A 386 20.02 12.77 -6.44
C ALA A 386 18.69 12.63 -7.19
N ASP A 387 18.73 12.54 -8.51
CA ASP A 387 17.54 12.24 -9.32
C ASP A 387 17.02 10.83 -9.06
N HIS A 388 17.90 9.82 -9.07
CA HIS A 388 17.53 8.43 -8.72
C HIS A 388 16.93 8.34 -7.30
N ALA A 389 17.47 9.08 -6.35
CA ALA A 389 16.96 9.08 -4.98
C ALA A 389 15.52 9.62 -4.89
N TYR A 390 15.13 10.56 -5.74
CA TYR A 390 13.79 11.12 -5.79
C TYR A 390 12.88 10.31 -6.72
N ASN A 391 13.24 10.22 -8.01
CA ASN A 391 12.39 9.64 -9.05
C ASN A 391 12.50 8.10 -9.15
N GLY A 392 13.65 7.54 -8.75
CA GLY A 392 14.04 6.19 -9.14
C GLY A 392 14.68 6.18 -10.53
N VAL A 393 14.95 5.01 -11.05
CA VAL A 393 15.53 4.81 -12.39
C VAL A 393 15.00 3.52 -13.00
N ASP A 394 14.51 3.59 -14.22
CA ASP A 394 14.14 2.42 -15.01
C ASP A 394 15.43 1.77 -15.56
N ILE A 395 15.87 0.66 -14.94
CA ILE A 395 17.09 -0.07 -15.34
C ILE A 395 16.78 -1.07 -16.46
N ASN A 396 15.58 -1.64 -16.43
CA ASN A 396 15.19 -2.71 -17.36
C ASN A 396 14.65 -2.18 -18.69
N GLY A 397 14.30 -0.87 -18.78
CA GLY A 397 13.85 -0.18 -19.98
C GLY A 397 12.39 -0.49 -20.36
N ASP A 398 11.54 -0.81 -19.38
CA ASP A 398 10.11 -1.10 -19.58
C ASP A 398 9.19 0.12 -19.40
N GLU A 399 9.77 1.32 -19.26
CA GLU A 399 9.12 2.61 -19.06
C GLU A 399 8.47 2.79 -17.67
N HIS A 400 8.81 1.92 -16.71
CA HIS A 400 8.34 1.97 -15.33
C HIS A 400 9.51 2.00 -14.35
N VAL A 401 9.26 2.49 -13.15
CA VAL A 401 10.18 2.38 -12.02
C VAL A 401 9.59 1.37 -11.05
N ASP A 402 10.12 0.15 -11.12
CA ASP A 402 9.64 -0.96 -10.33
C ASP A 402 10.15 -0.90 -8.87
N PRO A 403 9.42 -1.49 -7.91
CA PRO A 403 9.87 -1.59 -6.52
C PRO A 403 10.92 -2.70 -6.35
N VAL A 404 12.00 -2.64 -7.14
CA VAL A 404 13.09 -3.64 -7.16
C VAL A 404 14.43 -3.01 -6.79
N PRO A 405 15.44 -3.83 -6.40
CA PRO A 405 16.78 -3.34 -6.11
C PRO A 405 17.38 -2.57 -7.30
N GLY A 406 17.83 -1.35 -7.03
CA GLY A 406 18.46 -0.46 -7.99
C GLY A 406 17.50 0.47 -8.74
N GLU A 407 16.17 0.27 -8.71
CA GLU A 407 15.21 1.12 -9.43
C GLU A 407 14.44 2.08 -8.54
N ALA A 408 13.79 1.55 -7.50
CA ALA A 408 12.85 2.29 -6.65
C ALA A 408 13.48 3.49 -5.94
N GLY A 409 12.87 4.67 -6.10
CA GLY A 409 13.20 5.92 -5.42
C GLY A 409 12.16 6.33 -4.37
N ALA A 410 12.21 7.59 -3.93
CA ALA A 410 11.34 8.11 -2.88
C ALA A 410 9.86 8.19 -3.31
N GLN A 411 9.59 8.44 -4.60
CA GLN A 411 8.24 8.40 -5.15
C GLN A 411 7.65 6.99 -5.06
N THR A 412 8.44 5.97 -5.44
CA THR A 412 8.04 4.55 -5.34
C THR A 412 7.79 4.16 -3.88
N ALA A 413 8.69 4.52 -2.95
CA ALA A 413 8.51 4.25 -1.53
C ALA A 413 7.21 4.86 -0.98
N TYR A 414 6.89 6.09 -1.37
CA TYR A 414 5.68 6.77 -0.94
C TYR A 414 4.42 6.11 -1.52
N GLN A 415 4.42 5.77 -2.81
CA GLN A 415 3.31 5.07 -3.47
C GLN A 415 3.05 3.69 -2.84
N ASP A 416 4.10 2.91 -2.57
CA ASP A 416 3.96 1.63 -1.88
C ASP A 416 3.45 1.81 -0.44
N GLY A 417 3.87 2.86 0.25
CA GLY A 417 3.27 3.25 1.52
C GLY A 417 1.75 3.45 1.43
N GLN A 418 1.26 4.15 0.39
CA GLN A 418 -0.17 4.32 0.13
C GLN A 418 -0.85 2.98 -0.22
N LEU A 419 -0.20 2.11 -0.99
CA LEU A 419 -0.71 0.79 -1.33
C LEU A 419 -0.81 -0.13 -0.11
N MET A 420 0.05 0.01 0.93
CA MET A 420 -0.14 -0.66 2.22
C MET A 420 -1.50 -0.33 2.85
N ALA A 421 -2.04 0.86 2.60
CA ALA A 421 -3.35 1.31 3.09
C ALA A 421 -4.53 0.90 2.19
N THR A 422 -4.32 0.04 1.19
CA THR A 422 -5.42 -0.49 0.38
C THR A 422 -6.36 -1.30 1.27
N LEU A 423 -7.67 -0.94 1.26
CA LEU A 423 -8.65 -1.48 2.18
C LEU A 423 -9.71 -2.30 1.45
N PRO A 424 -9.80 -3.61 1.67
CA PRO A 424 -10.88 -4.43 1.13
C PRO A 424 -12.19 -4.14 1.85
N LEU A 425 -13.29 -4.07 1.10
CA LEU A 425 -14.65 -3.97 1.60
C LEU A 425 -15.34 -5.33 1.46
N LEU A 426 -15.87 -5.82 2.55
CA LEU A 426 -16.58 -7.09 2.63
C LEU A 426 -18.05 -6.87 3.01
N ALA A 427 -18.92 -7.77 2.57
CA ALA A 427 -20.33 -7.73 2.93
C ALA A 427 -20.50 -7.74 4.46
N SER A 428 -21.32 -6.82 4.97
CA SER A 428 -21.67 -6.79 6.38
C SER A 428 -22.64 -7.94 6.71
N ASN A 429 -22.33 -8.69 7.76
CA ASN A 429 -23.19 -9.78 8.24
C ASN A 429 -24.32 -9.29 9.17
N SER A 430 -24.65 -7.98 9.14
CA SER A 430 -25.69 -7.37 9.97
C SER A 430 -27.09 -7.49 9.37
#